data_29b4a8f3d5628d220390cba37f07ef64
#
_entry.id   29b4a8f3d5628d220390cba37f07ef64
#
_cell.length_a   1.000
_cell.length_b   1.000
_cell.length_c   1.000
_cell.angle_alpha   90.00
_cell.angle_beta   90.00
_cell.angle_gamma   90.00
#
_symmetry.space_group_name_H-M   'P 1'
#
loop_
_entity.id
_entity.type
_entity.pdbx_description
1 polymer ?
#
loop_
_entity_poly.entity_id
_entity_poly.type
_entity_poly.pdbx_seq_one_letter_code
_entity_poly.pdbx_strand_id
1 'polypeptide(L)'
;RYADWRTTKFAAASGLYRQLADEGQHPRAMVISCCDSRVQATTFFGTDPGEFFIHRNIANLVPPYDLAGHHHGTPAAVEYAVCVLEVSHIIILGHSSCGGVNGCYQMCAGKSPELDSDTSFVGRWLDILRPAYQRVAGKGSADEQIAALEKEGIIMSMENLMGFPFVRDATEAGNLTIHGLWNDIGDGALLYFNGKTFGPVLAED
;
A
#
# COMPACT_ATOMS: atom_id res chain seq x y z
N ARG A 1 -0.26 26.80 10.86
CA ARG A 1 0.25 25.83 9.87
C ARG A 1 -0.46 25.95 8.52
N TYR A 2 -1.83 25.98 8.46
CA TYR A 2 -2.54 26.16 7.19
C TYR A 2 -2.22 27.51 6.52
N ALA A 3 -2.26 28.62 7.29
CA ALA A 3 -1.92 29.96 6.79
C ALA A 3 -0.48 30.01 6.25
N ASP A 4 0.46 29.38 6.95
CA ASP A 4 1.85 29.28 6.53
C ASP A 4 1.98 28.47 5.22
N TRP A 5 1.36 27.30 5.15
CA TRP A 5 1.31 26.51 3.92
C TRP A 5 0.74 27.31 2.74
N ARG A 6 -0.35 28.05 2.95
CA ARG A 6 -1.01 28.84 1.91
C ARG A 6 -0.12 29.96 1.38
N THR A 7 0.62 30.63 2.26
CA THR A 7 1.47 31.76 1.88
C THR A 7 2.86 31.36 1.37
N THR A 8 3.26 30.11 1.61
CA THR A 8 4.57 29.58 1.17
C THR A 8 4.40 28.55 0.07
N LYS A 9 4.15 27.26 0.41
CA LYS A 9 4.10 26.14 -0.53
C LYS A 9 3.01 26.30 -1.59
N PHE A 10 1.78 26.63 -1.18
CA PHE A 10 0.70 26.82 -2.14
C PHE A 10 0.96 28.03 -3.03
N ALA A 11 1.42 29.15 -2.49
CA ALA A 11 1.73 30.33 -3.29
C ALA A 11 2.82 30.05 -4.33
N ALA A 12 3.87 29.30 -3.97
CA ALA A 12 4.94 28.90 -4.87
C ALA A 12 4.45 27.97 -6.00
N ALA A 13 3.49 27.10 -5.74
CA ALA A 13 2.94 26.11 -6.68
C ALA A 13 1.53 26.48 -7.18
N SER A 14 1.09 27.74 -7.02
CA SER A 14 -0.30 28.15 -7.30
C SER A 14 -0.74 27.92 -8.76
N GLY A 15 0.20 27.99 -9.71
CA GLY A 15 -0.05 27.68 -11.13
C GLY A 15 -0.42 26.21 -11.31
N LEU A 16 0.35 25.30 -10.72
CA LEU A 16 0.10 23.86 -10.75
C LEU A 16 -1.28 23.51 -10.12
N TYR A 17 -1.56 24.04 -8.94
CA TYR A 17 -2.86 23.79 -8.28
C TYR A 17 -4.04 24.28 -9.10
N ARG A 18 -3.90 25.43 -9.77
CA ARG A 18 -4.95 25.97 -10.66
C ARG A 18 -5.13 25.07 -11.89
N GLN A 19 -4.04 24.66 -12.53
CA GLN A 19 -4.08 23.73 -13.64
C GLN A 19 -4.76 22.41 -13.27
N LEU A 20 -4.37 21.80 -12.14
CA LEU A 20 -4.98 20.57 -11.65
C LEU A 20 -6.47 20.71 -11.31
N ALA A 21 -6.91 21.91 -10.88
CA ALA A 21 -8.32 22.18 -10.62
C ALA A 21 -9.13 22.33 -11.91
N ASP A 22 -8.56 22.93 -12.93
CA ASP A 22 -9.23 23.23 -14.20
C ASP A 22 -9.21 22.03 -15.17
N GLU A 23 -8.10 21.29 -15.22
CA GLU A 23 -7.86 20.19 -16.16
C GLU A 23 -8.09 18.79 -15.55
N GLY A 24 -8.23 18.70 -14.23
CA GLY A 24 -8.32 17.43 -13.51
C GLY A 24 -6.96 16.83 -13.15
N GLN A 25 -6.97 15.56 -12.68
CA GLN A 25 -5.77 14.84 -12.28
C GLN A 25 -5.42 13.74 -13.29
N HIS A 26 -4.13 13.59 -13.58
CA HIS A 26 -3.59 12.54 -14.45
C HIS A 26 -2.38 11.87 -13.75
N PRO A 27 -2.60 11.17 -12.64
CA PRO A 27 -1.51 10.56 -11.87
C PRO A 27 -0.86 9.43 -12.69
N ARG A 28 0.46 9.33 -12.61
CA ARG A 28 1.21 8.23 -13.23
C ARG A 28 1.01 6.92 -12.51
N ALA A 29 0.85 6.97 -11.19
CA ALA A 29 0.77 5.80 -10.35
C ALA A 29 -0.29 5.90 -9.27
N MET A 30 -0.87 4.75 -8.93
CA MET A 30 -1.56 4.58 -7.67
C MET A 30 -0.58 4.06 -6.62
N VAL A 31 -0.60 4.63 -5.42
CA VAL A 31 0.17 4.11 -4.27
C VAL A 31 -0.81 3.62 -3.21
N ILE A 32 -0.70 2.34 -2.84
CA ILE A 32 -1.41 1.74 -1.72
C ILE A 32 -0.41 1.60 -0.58
N SER A 33 -0.57 2.40 0.49
CA SER A 33 0.35 2.45 1.61
C SER A 33 -0.36 2.34 2.96
N CYS A 34 0.42 2.14 4.03
CA CYS A 34 -0.14 2.09 5.37
C CYS A 34 -0.64 3.46 5.84
N CYS A 35 -1.68 3.45 6.72
CA CYS A 35 -2.12 4.63 7.46
C CYS A 35 -1.09 5.12 8.50
N ASP A 36 0.00 4.40 8.73
CA ASP A 36 1.05 4.75 9.69
C ASP A 36 1.57 6.16 9.44
N SER A 37 1.53 7.00 10.48
CA SER A 37 1.86 8.42 10.37
C SER A 37 3.32 8.70 9.99
N ARG A 38 4.20 7.71 10.13
CA ARG A 38 5.61 7.77 9.76
C ARG A 38 5.87 7.52 8.28
N VAL A 39 4.87 6.96 7.55
CA VAL A 39 4.98 6.61 6.12
C VAL A 39 4.18 7.61 5.29
N GLN A 40 4.87 8.41 4.51
CA GLN A 40 4.28 9.43 3.63
C GLN A 40 4.85 9.28 2.23
N ALA A 41 4.12 8.60 1.35
CA ALA A 41 4.58 8.30 -0.01
C ALA A 41 5.04 9.55 -0.78
N THR A 42 4.28 10.64 -0.73
CA THR A 42 4.64 11.89 -1.42
C THR A 42 5.96 12.49 -0.93
N THR A 43 6.20 12.48 0.38
CA THR A 43 7.46 12.98 0.95
C THR A 43 8.61 12.04 0.58
N PHE A 44 8.34 10.74 0.65
CA PHE A 44 9.33 9.71 0.41
C PHE A 44 9.83 9.70 -1.04
N PHE A 45 8.93 9.85 -2.00
CA PHE A 45 9.26 9.90 -3.43
C PHE A 45 9.51 11.32 -3.96
N GLY A 46 9.39 12.36 -3.12
CA GLY A 46 9.59 13.73 -3.52
C GLY A 46 8.62 14.21 -4.60
N THR A 47 7.37 13.71 -4.60
CA THR A 47 6.40 13.98 -5.67
C THR A 47 5.60 15.25 -5.43
N ASP A 48 5.25 15.90 -6.52
CA ASP A 48 4.35 17.04 -6.55
C ASP A 48 2.87 16.62 -6.47
N PRO A 49 1.95 17.54 -6.11
CA PRO A 49 0.52 17.30 -6.19
C PRO A 49 0.09 16.89 -7.61
N GLY A 50 -0.75 15.84 -7.69
CA GLY A 50 -1.26 15.32 -8.97
C GLY A 50 -0.48 14.14 -9.55
N GLU A 51 0.75 13.87 -9.09
CA GLU A 51 1.56 12.77 -9.63
C GLU A 51 1.13 11.38 -9.16
N PHE A 52 0.61 11.28 -7.92
CA PHE A 52 0.16 10.01 -7.34
C PHE A 52 -1.31 10.05 -6.95
N PHE A 53 -2.03 8.98 -7.26
CA PHE A 53 -3.32 8.66 -6.68
C PHE A 53 -3.09 7.78 -5.44
N ILE A 54 -3.34 8.34 -4.24
CA ILE A 54 -2.93 7.70 -2.99
C ILE A 54 -4.12 7.10 -2.25
N HIS A 55 -4.05 5.81 -1.98
CA HIS A 55 -4.92 5.08 -1.09
C HIS A 55 -4.17 4.62 0.14
N ARG A 56 -4.74 4.83 1.33
CA ARG A 56 -4.12 4.40 2.59
C ARG A 56 -5.09 3.56 3.42
N ASN A 57 -4.60 2.46 3.93
CA ASN A 57 -5.34 1.59 4.83
C ASN A 57 -4.39 0.97 5.87
N ILE A 58 -4.93 0.23 6.85
CA ILE A 58 -4.08 -0.46 7.83
C ILE A 58 -3.30 -1.57 7.13
N ALA A 59 -1.97 -1.56 7.28
CA ALA A 59 -1.03 -2.55 6.75
C ALA A 59 -0.97 -2.64 5.20
N ASN A 60 -1.34 -1.58 4.47
CA ASN A 60 -1.25 -1.51 2.99
C ASN A 60 -1.85 -2.72 2.25
N LEU A 61 -2.95 -3.26 2.75
CA LEU A 61 -3.56 -4.48 2.24
C LEU A 61 -4.49 -4.22 1.06
N VAL A 62 -4.48 -5.17 0.13
CA VAL A 62 -5.50 -5.32 -0.90
C VAL A 62 -6.30 -6.58 -0.57
N PRO A 63 -7.62 -6.51 -0.34
CA PRO A 63 -8.43 -7.69 -0.14
C PRO A 63 -8.55 -8.50 -1.44
N PRO A 64 -8.86 -9.81 -1.36
CA PRO A 64 -9.22 -10.59 -2.53
C PRO A 64 -10.40 -9.97 -3.28
N TYR A 65 -10.45 -10.18 -4.60
CA TYR A 65 -11.61 -9.79 -5.41
C TYR A 65 -12.86 -10.54 -4.96
N ASP A 66 -13.83 -9.81 -4.42
CA ASP A 66 -15.13 -10.33 -3.98
C ASP A 66 -16.19 -9.21 -4.06
N LEU A 67 -17.09 -9.29 -5.05
CA LEU A 67 -18.19 -8.33 -5.23
C LEU A 67 -19.23 -8.39 -4.12
N ALA A 68 -19.42 -9.54 -3.48
CA ALA A 68 -20.34 -9.73 -2.37
C ALA A 68 -19.68 -9.50 -0.99
N GLY A 69 -18.39 -9.25 -0.96
CA GLY A 69 -17.59 -9.08 0.24
C GLY A 69 -17.88 -7.79 1.01
N HIS A 70 -17.15 -7.61 2.10
CA HIS A 70 -17.36 -6.47 3.02
C HIS A 70 -16.28 -5.37 2.89
N HIS A 71 -15.28 -5.54 2.02
CA HIS A 71 -14.12 -4.65 1.91
C HIS A 71 -14.13 -3.88 0.58
N HIS A 72 -15.06 -2.91 0.44
CA HIS A 72 -15.24 -2.21 -0.83
C HIS A 72 -14.35 -0.97 -1.04
N GLY A 73 -13.81 -0.37 0.01
CA GLY A 73 -13.05 0.89 -0.10
C GLY A 73 -11.77 0.78 -0.94
N THR A 74 -10.96 -0.24 -0.69
CA THR A 74 -9.74 -0.49 -1.48
C THR A 74 -10.06 -0.93 -2.91
N PRO A 75 -10.97 -1.90 -3.15
CA PRO A 75 -11.41 -2.27 -4.51
C PRO A 75 -11.91 -1.08 -5.34
N ALA A 76 -12.76 -0.22 -4.77
CA ALA A 76 -13.26 0.96 -5.47
C ALA A 76 -12.15 1.96 -5.85
N ALA A 77 -11.15 2.14 -4.98
CA ALA A 77 -10.00 2.99 -5.29
C ALA A 77 -9.14 2.39 -6.40
N VAL A 78 -8.94 1.06 -6.40
CA VAL A 78 -8.19 0.35 -7.47
C VAL A 78 -8.93 0.44 -8.80
N GLU A 79 -10.25 0.19 -8.82
CA GLU A 79 -11.07 0.32 -10.02
C GLU A 79 -11.00 1.73 -10.60
N TYR A 80 -11.15 2.75 -9.76
CA TYR A 80 -11.07 4.14 -10.19
C TYR A 80 -9.69 4.47 -10.77
N ALA A 81 -8.62 4.02 -10.14
CA ALA A 81 -7.26 4.25 -10.62
C ALA A 81 -7.00 3.60 -11.98
N VAL A 82 -7.45 2.35 -12.18
CA VAL A 82 -7.18 1.59 -13.40
C VAL A 82 -8.15 1.94 -14.53
N CYS A 83 -9.46 2.02 -14.23
CA CYS A 83 -10.49 2.16 -15.27
C CYS A 83 -10.84 3.62 -15.61
N VAL A 84 -10.59 4.56 -14.68
CA VAL A 84 -10.96 5.98 -14.87
C VAL A 84 -9.74 6.86 -15.06
N LEU A 85 -8.72 6.69 -14.19
CA LEU A 85 -7.48 7.48 -14.26
C LEU A 85 -6.42 6.84 -15.17
N GLU A 86 -6.59 5.59 -15.55
CA GLU A 86 -5.70 4.83 -16.44
C GLU A 86 -4.23 4.90 -16.00
N VAL A 87 -3.99 4.76 -14.68
CA VAL A 87 -2.62 4.79 -14.14
C VAL A 87 -1.75 3.68 -14.74
N SER A 88 -0.50 3.99 -15.07
CA SER A 88 0.43 3.01 -15.63
C SER A 88 1.08 2.12 -14.58
N HIS A 89 0.99 2.49 -13.30
CA HIS A 89 1.63 1.78 -12.21
C HIS A 89 0.74 1.70 -10.97
N ILE A 90 0.79 0.54 -10.28
CA ILE A 90 0.29 0.39 -8.90
C ILE A 90 1.47 0.00 -8.02
N ILE A 91 1.68 0.74 -6.93
CA ILE A 91 2.74 0.52 -5.97
C ILE A 91 2.14 0.09 -4.64
N ILE A 92 2.46 -1.12 -4.18
CA ILE A 92 2.18 -1.54 -2.80
C ILE A 92 3.39 -1.17 -1.96
N LEU A 93 3.24 -0.18 -1.08
CA LEU A 93 4.30 0.32 -0.22
C LEU A 93 4.08 -0.14 1.23
N GLY A 94 4.78 -1.20 1.61
CA GLY A 94 4.87 -1.66 3.00
C GLY A 94 6.04 -1.01 3.75
N HIS A 95 6.14 -1.30 5.04
CA HIS A 95 7.18 -0.69 5.88
C HIS A 95 7.54 -1.54 7.09
N SER A 96 8.72 -1.30 7.66
CA SER A 96 9.16 -1.92 8.91
C SER A 96 8.35 -1.45 10.11
N SER A 97 8.27 -2.28 11.14
CA SER A 97 7.58 -1.99 12.41
C SER A 97 6.10 -1.60 12.21
N CYS A 98 5.41 -2.26 11.29
CA CYS A 98 4.01 -2.00 11.00
C CYS A 98 3.11 -2.53 12.12
N GLY A 99 2.38 -1.60 12.78
CA GLY A 99 1.47 -1.97 13.87
C GLY A 99 0.33 -2.89 13.42
N GLY A 100 -0.18 -2.73 12.20
CA GLY A 100 -1.20 -3.61 11.64
C GLY A 100 -0.67 -5.03 11.39
N VAL A 101 0.53 -5.17 10.83
CA VAL A 101 1.16 -6.49 10.60
C VAL A 101 1.45 -7.19 11.93
N ASN A 102 1.99 -6.46 12.92
CA ASN A 102 2.17 -7.01 14.26
C ASN A 102 0.84 -7.42 14.89
N GLY A 103 -0.22 -6.61 14.73
CA GLY A 103 -1.57 -6.95 15.19
C GLY A 103 -2.08 -8.27 14.59
N CYS A 104 -1.91 -8.48 13.28
CA CYS A 104 -2.23 -9.76 12.63
C CYS A 104 -1.41 -10.92 13.22
N TYR A 105 -0.11 -10.73 13.40
CA TYR A 105 0.74 -11.74 14.01
C TYR A 105 0.26 -12.12 15.41
N GLN A 106 -0.03 -11.14 16.28
CA GLN A 106 -0.48 -11.40 17.66
C GLN A 106 -1.86 -12.10 17.65
N MET A 107 -2.78 -11.67 16.78
CA MET A 107 -4.09 -12.29 16.60
C MET A 107 -3.95 -13.75 16.18
N CYS A 108 -3.20 -14.03 15.14
CA CYS A 108 -3.02 -15.39 14.61
C CYS A 108 -2.23 -16.30 15.55
N ALA A 109 -1.33 -15.74 16.38
CA ALA A 109 -0.60 -16.47 17.43
C ALA A 109 -1.42 -16.69 18.70
N GLY A 110 -2.69 -16.26 18.76
CA GLY A 110 -3.56 -16.39 19.92
C GLY A 110 -3.20 -15.49 21.10
N LYS A 111 -2.41 -14.43 20.87
CA LYS A 111 -1.93 -13.51 21.92
C LYS A 111 -2.79 -12.24 22.04
N SER A 112 -3.70 -11.99 21.08
CA SER A 112 -4.64 -10.87 21.07
C SER A 112 -6.02 -11.36 20.67
N PRO A 113 -6.71 -12.11 21.56
CA PRO A 113 -8.05 -12.68 21.25
C PRO A 113 -9.11 -11.61 21.02
N GLU A 114 -8.93 -10.39 21.52
CA GLU A 114 -9.81 -9.26 21.28
C GLU A 114 -9.81 -8.83 19.79
N LEU A 115 -8.73 -9.03 19.07
CA LEU A 115 -8.66 -8.78 17.63
C LEU A 115 -9.35 -9.89 16.82
N ASP A 116 -9.34 -11.13 17.30
CA ASP A 116 -9.98 -12.29 16.66
C ASP A 116 -11.51 -12.35 16.96
N SER A 117 -12.06 -11.27 17.49
CA SER A 117 -13.49 -11.13 17.77
C SER A 117 -14.27 -10.66 16.55
N ASP A 118 -15.47 -11.22 16.35
CA ASP A 118 -16.42 -10.81 15.31
C ASP A 118 -16.84 -9.34 15.37
N THR A 119 -16.64 -8.69 16.51
CA THR A 119 -16.94 -7.27 16.71
C THR A 119 -15.76 -6.34 16.43
N SER A 120 -14.57 -6.88 16.19
CA SER A 120 -13.37 -6.11 15.90
C SER A 120 -13.30 -5.68 14.43
N PHE A 121 -13.43 -4.40 14.14
CA PHE A 121 -13.19 -3.86 12.78
C PHE A 121 -11.76 -4.08 12.32
N VAL A 122 -10.79 -3.89 13.22
CA VAL A 122 -9.36 -4.08 12.92
C VAL A 122 -9.07 -5.56 12.67
N GLY A 123 -9.57 -6.45 13.53
CA GLY A 123 -9.36 -7.89 13.37
C GLY A 123 -9.91 -8.42 12.05
N ARG A 124 -11.16 -8.06 11.69
CA ARG A 124 -11.76 -8.43 10.40
C ARG A 124 -10.95 -7.91 9.21
N TRP A 125 -10.37 -6.73 9.32
CA TRP A 125 -9.51 -6.20 8.29
C TRP A 125 -8.18 -6.95 8.21
N LEU A 126 -7.54 -7.22 9.36
CA LEU A 126 -6.28 -7.94 9.44
C LEU A 126 -6.40 -9.42 9.06
N ASP A 127 -7.60 -9.98 9.08
CA ASP A 127 -7.87 -11.35 8.64
C ASP A 127 -7.51 -11.57 7.15
N ILE A 128 -7.55 -10.52 6.35
CA ILE A 128 -7.02 -10.51 4.97
C ILE A 128 -5.57 -11.00 4.94
N LEU A 129 -4.77 -10.68 5.96
CA LEU A 129 -3.35 -11.03 6.03
C LEU A 129 -3.08 -12.44 6.59
N ARG A 130 -4.11 -13.14 7.10
CA ARG A 130 -3.96 -14.49 7.70
C ARG A 130 -3.29 -15.51 6.76
N PRO A 131 -3.57 -15.58 5.46
CA PRO A 131 -2.86 -16.48 4.56
C PRO A 131 -1.34 -16.19 4.48
N ALA A 132 -0.94 -14.91 4.51
CA ALA A 132 0.47 -14.54 4.53
C ALA A 132 1.14 -14.93 5.86
N TYR A 133 0.43 -14.79 7.00
CA TYR A 133 0.93 -15.29 8.28
C TYR A 133 1.24 -16.80 8.22
N GLN A 134 0.39 -17.60 7.59
CA GLN A 134 0.62 -19.05 7.46
C GLN A 134 1.91 -19.39 6.69
N ARG A 135 2.34 -18.50 5.79
CA ARG A 135 3.60 -18.67 5.03
C ARG A 135 4.85 -18.47 5.90
N VAL A 136 4.75 -17.70 6.98
CA VAL A 136 5.89 -17.33 7.85
C VAL A 136 5.85 -17.98 9.23
N ALA A 137 4.71 -18.48 9.66
CA ALA A 137 4.50 -19.05 10.97
C ALA A 137 5.51 -20.18 11.29
N GLY A 138 6.10 -20.13 12.48
CA GLY A 138 7.06 -21.13 12.95
C GLY A 138 8.46 -21.04 12.34
N LYS A 139 8.74 -20.02 11.51
CA LYS A 139 10.04 -19.82 10.87
C LYS A 139 10.85 -18.75 11.60
N GLY A 140 11.71 -19.15 12.52
CA GLY A 140 12.55 -18.24 13.30
C GLY A 140 11.85 -17.65 14.53
N SER A 141 12.42 -16.59 15.08
CA SER A 141 11.89 -15.82 16.21
C SER A 141 10.61 -15.04 15.84
N ALA A 142 9.90 -14.54 16.86
CA ALA A 142 8.72 -13.72 16.63
C ALA A 142 9.03 -12.47 15.80
N ASP A 143 10.14 -11.80 16.07
CA ASP A 143 10.54 -10.59 15.35
C ASP A 143 10.89 -10.89 13.89
N GLU A 144 11.57 -12.02 13.62
CA GLU A 144 11.86 -12.47 12.26
C GLU A 144 10.58 -12.83 11.51
N GLN A 145 9.61 -13.46 12.16
CA GLN A 145 8.32 -13.77 11.55
C GLN A 145 7.52 -12.49 11.23
N ILE A 146 7.53 -11.50 12.11
CA ILE A 146 6.85 -10.20 11.87
C ILE A 146 7.50 -9.47 10.71
N ALA A 147 8.84 -9.39 10.67
CA ALA A 147 9.57 -8.75 9.57
C ALA A 147 9.36 -9.48 8.22
N ALA A 148 9.25 -10.81 8.25
CA ALA A 148 8.88 -11.57 7.06
C ALA A 148 7.42 -11.33 6.65
N LEU A 149 6.48 -11.23 7.61
CA LEU A 149 5.07 -11.00 7.35
C LEU A 149 4.82 -9.61 6.72
N GLU A 150 5.61 -8.60 7.06
CA GLU A 150 5.54 -7.27 6.40
C GLU A 150 5.77 -7.39 4.90
N LYS A 151 6.73 -8.20 4.48
CA LYS A 151 7.06 -8.44 3.07
C LYS A 151 6.08 -9.38 2.39
N GLU A 152 5.65 -10.44 3.08
CA GLU A 152 4.62 -11.36 2.57
C GLU A 152 3.27 -10.66 2.37
N GLY A 153 2.92 -9.67 3.20
CA GLY A 153 1.72 -8.85 3.04
C GLY A 153 1.74 -8.03 1.76
N ILE A 154 2.91 -7.54 1.34
CA ILE A 154 3.10 -6.87 0.05
C ILE A 154 2.87 -7.85 -1.10
N ILE A 155 3.52 -9.02 -1.06
CA ILE A 155 3.40 -10.06 -2.09
C ILE A 155 1.94 -10.49 -2.22
N MET A 156 1.28 -10.80 -1.10
CA MET A 156 -0.12 -11.19 -1.09
C MET A 156 -1.04 -10.08 -1.65
N SER A 157 -0.78 -8.81 -1.33
CA SER A 157 -1.56 -7.70 -1.89
C SER A 157 -1.37 -7.56 -3.40
N MET A 158 -0.16 -7.82 -3.92
CA MET A 158 0.10 -7.90 -5.37
C MET A 158 -0.63 -9.08 -6.01
N GLU A 159 -0.62 -10.26 -5.37
CA GLU A 159 -1.36 -11.45 -5.82
C GLU A 159 -2.87 -11.17 -5.86
N ASN A 160 -3.42 -10.53 -4.83
CA ASN A 160 -4.83 -10.16 -4.76
C ASN A 160 -5.22 -9.15 -5.84
N LEU A 161 -4.36 -8.19 -6.20
CA LEU A 161 -4.60 -7.26 -7.31
C LEU A 161 -4.82 -8.00 -8.63
N MET A 162 -4.06 -9.05 -8.90
CA MET A 162 -4.23 -9.87 -10.12
C MET A 162 -5.54 -10.66 -10.14
N GLY A 163 -6.23 -10.77 -9.03
CA GLY A 163 -7.58 -11.33 -8.94
C GLY A 163 -8.66 -10.41 -9.52
N PHE A 164 -8.42 -9.11 -9.61
CA PHE A 164 -9.36 -8.14 -10.21
C PHE A 164 -9.30 -8.23 -11.74
N PRO A 165 -10.41 -8.52 -12.43
CA PRO A 165 -10.41 -8.71 -13.90
C PRO A 165 -9.79 -7.53 -14.65
N PHE A 166 -10.17 -6.30 -14.32
CA PHE A 166 -9.69 -5.09 -14.99
C PHE A 166 -8.19 -4.81 -14.72
N VAL A 167 -7.65 -5.21 -13.55
CA VAL A 167 -6.21 -5.11 -13.24
C VAL A 167 -5.43 -6.12 -14.07
N ARG A 168 -5.90 -7.36 -14.11
CA ARG A 168 -5.28 -8.41 -14.90
C ARG A 168 -5.26 -8.05 -16.39
N ASP A 169 -6.41 -7.64 -16.94
CA ASP A 169 -6.55 -7.28 -18.34
C ASP A 169 -5.61 -6.13 -18.72
N ALA A 170 -5.51 -5.08 -17.88
CA ALA A 170 -4.59 -3.96 -18.09
C ALA A 170 -3.11 -4.39 -18.02
N THR A 171 -2.79 -5.32 -17.11
CA THR A 171 -1.41 -5.85 -16.96
C THR A 171 -1.03 -6.73 -18.15
N GLU A 172 -1.93 -7.61 -18.60
CA GLU A 172 -1.72 -8.47 -19.77
C GLU A 172 -1.60 -7.67 -21.07
N ALA A 173 -2.31 -6.53 -21.17
CA ALA A 173 -2.18 -5.60 -22.27
C ALA A 173 -0.88 -4.75 -22.24
N GLY A 174 -0.09 -4.84 -21.16
CA GLY A 174 1.14 -4.06 -20.98
C GLY A 174 0.90 -2.59 -20.59
N ASN A 175 -0.33 -2.22 -20.24
CA ASN A 175 -0.71 -0.86 -19.85
C ASN A 175 -0.52 -0.58 -18.36
N LEU A 176 -0.39 -1.64 -17.53
CA LEU A 176 -0.27 -1.54 -16.08
C LEU A 176 0.87 -2.41 -15.57
N THR A 177 1.68 -1.87 -14.66
CA THR A 177 2.71 -2.62 -13.93
C THR A 177 2.47 -2.52 -12.42
N ILE A 178 2.55 -3.65 -11.71
CA ILE A 178 2.40 -3.70 -10.25
C ILE A 178 3.78 -3.83 -9.60
N HIS A 179 4.04 -3.00 -8.59
CA HIS A 179 5.30 -2.95 -7.86
C HIS A 179 5.10 -3.22 -6.38
N GLY A 180 5.99 -4.01 -5.79
CA GLY A 180 6.07 -4.21 -4.34
C GLY A 180 7.30 -3.50 -3.79
N LEU A 181 7.11 -2.58 -2.85
CA LEU A 181 8.16 -1.85 -2.18
C LEU A 181 8.04 -2.01 -0.67
N TRP A 182 9.17 -2.14 0.01
CA TRP A 182 9.24 -2.16 1.47
C TRP A 182 10.25 -1.13 1.96
N ASN A 183 9.80 -0.25 2.85
CA ASN A 183 10.60 0.83 3.43
C ASN A 183 10.98 0.50 4.87
N ASP A 184 12.26 0.56 5.19
CA ASP A 184 12.69 0.59 6.58
C ASP A 184 12.56 2.01 7.14
N ILE A 185 11.69 2.15 8.15
CA ILE A 185 11.47 3.47 8.79
C ILE A 185 12.70 3.93 9.58
N GLY A 186 13.49 2.99 10.10
CA GLY A 186 14.62 3.28 11.00
C GLY A 186 15.84 3.84 10.29
N ASP A 187 16.18 3.31 9.13
CA ASP A 187 17.36 3.70 8.37
C ASP A 187 17.05 4.34 7.00
N GLY A 188 15.77 4.34 6.59
CA GLY A 188 15.34 4.92 5.33
C GLY A 188 15.61 4.05 4.11
N ALA A 189 16.04 2.81 4.28
CA ALA A 189 16.26 1.89 3.16
C ALA A 189 14.97 1.57 2.43
N LEU A 190 15.03 1.50 1.10
CA LEU A 190 13.95 1.05 0.24
C LEU A 190 14.33 -0.25 -0.46
N LEU A 191 13.49 -1.27 -0.30
CA LEU A 191 13.64 -2.53 -0.99
C LEU A 191 12.54 -2.69 -2.05
N TYR A 192 12.91 -3.26 -3.19
CA TYR A 192 12.03 -3.59 -4.30
C TYR A 192 11.89 -5.12 -4.43
N PHE A 193 10.67 -5.59 -4.66
CA PHE A 193 10.38 -6.98 -4.94
C PHE A 193 10.55 -7.28 -6.43
N ASN A 194 11.53 -8.08 -6.79
CA ASN A 194 11.86 -8.42 -8.18
C ASN A 194 11.09 -9.64 -8.75
N GLY A 195 10.02 -10.06 -8.07
CA GLY A 195 9.25 -11.27 -8.39
C GLY A 195 9.74 -12.53 -7.67
N LYS A 196 10.87 -12.46 -6.94
CA LYS A 196 11.43 -13.59 -6.17
C LYS A 196 11.85 -13.18 -4.77
N THR A 197 12.58 -12.08 -4.66
CA THR A 197 13.14 -11.57 -3.40
C THR A 197 13.06 -10.05 -3.35
N PHE A 198 13.13 -9.51 -2.13
CA PHE A 198 13.34 -8.09 -1.91
C PHE A 198 14.84 -7.77 -1.96
N GLY A 199 15.20 -6.81 -2.79
CA GLY A 199 16.56 -6.27 -2.89
C GLY A 199 16.55 -4.74 -2.82
N PRO A 200 17.70 -4.09 -2.57
CA PRO A 200 17.77 -2.63 -2.49
C PRO A 200 17.37 -1.99 -3.82
N VAL A 201 16.65 -0.88 -3.75
CA VAL A 201 16.50 0.02 -4.88
C VAL A 201 17.85 0.70 -5.07
N LEU A 202 18.52 0.39 -6.18
CA LEU A 202 19.79 1.03 -6.51
C LEU A 202 19.48 2.47 -6.95
N ALA A 203 20.15 3.44 -6.34
CA ALA A 203 20.20 4.77 -6.91
C ALA A 203 20.87 4.64 -8.28
N GLU A 204 20.28 5.23 -9.31
CA GLU A 204 21.01 5.44 -10.57
C GLU A 204 22.15 6.42 -10.26
N ASP A 205 23.39 6.01 -10.54
CA ASP A 205 24.60 6.84 -10.41
C ASP A 205 24.57 8.01 -11.41
#